data_385985b2041dca23756fc53494ceef6a
#
_entry.id   385985b2041dca23756fc53494ceef6a
#
_cell.length_a   1.000
_cell.length_b   1.000
_cell.length_c   1.000
_cell.angle_alpha   90.00
_cell.angle_beta   90.00
_cell.angle_gamma   90.00
#
_symmetry.space_group_name_H-M   'P 1'
#
loop_
_entity.id
_entity.type
_entity.pdbx_description
1 polymer ?
#
loop_
_entity_poly.entity_id
_entity_poly.type
_entity_poly.pdbx_seq_one_letter_code
_entity_poly.pdbx_strand_id
1 'polypeptide(L)'
;MVTFARQWHRGVALPFFGKVESVTSNAFSMRTARLELRAATLEHLEAELEGPERLKNLLGAEVLPSWPPGEYDRFAVAYFRDRLAEGGEALAVWYVWYAIKTATGGSPATLVACGGYFGPPSPDGTVEVGYSVVPEWRRHGFATELVQALTRRAFDTPDVRRILAETDVDNVASIGVLARCGFRRMGSGREPHYDRFQLDRVTSQQGQAIGDP
;
A
#
# COMPACT_ATOMS: atom_id res chain seq x y z
N MET A 1 0.98 -3.01 13.36
CA MET A 1 -0.01 -2.56 12.35
C MET A 1 0.41 -1.18 11.94
N VAL A 2 0.76 -0.94 10.67
CA VAL A 2 1.07 0.42 10.17
C VAL A 2 -0.24 1.18 10.10
N THR A 3 -0.25 2.39 10.64
CA THR A 3 -1.47 3.16 10.86
C THR A 3 -2.07 3.67 9.56
N PHE A 4 -3.22 3.13 9.15
CA PHE A 4 -4.07 3.74 8.14
C PHE A 4 -4.99 4.83 8.71
N ALA A 5 -5.41 4.74 9.97
CA ALA A 5 -6.61 5.43 10.45
C ALA A 5 -6.44 6.86 10.99
N ARG A 6 -5.31 7.25 11.54
CA ARG A 6 -5.22 8.58 12.20
C ARG A 6 -4.84 9.73 11.28
N GLN A 7 -4.32 9.46 10.11
CA GLN A 7 -3.99 10.50 9.12
C GLN A 7 -5.21 11.06 8.36
N TRP A 8 -6.31 10.32 8.35
CA TRP A 8 -7.52 10.65 7.58
C TRP A 8 -8.33 11.81 8.15
N HIS A 9 -8.23 12.09 9.44
CA HIS A 9 -9.04 13.12 10.12
C HIS A 9 -8.51 14.55 9.93
N ARG A 10 -7.35 14.75 9.32
CA ARG A 10 -6.82 16.07 9.02
C ARG A 10 -6.66 16.21 7.52
N GLY A 11 -7.61 16.89 6.89
CA GLY A 11 -7.59 17.17 5.46
C GLY A 11 -6.29 17.87 5.04
N VAL A 12 -5.32 17.08 4.61
CA VAL A 12 -4.17 17.60 3.86
C VAL A 12 -4.69 17.86 2.45
N ALA A 13 -4.85 19.12 2.10
CA ALA A 13 -5.14 19.52 0.72
C ALA A 13 -4.00 19.00 -0.17
N LEU A 14 -4.29 18.00 -1.00
CA LEU A 14 -3.35 17.54 -2.01
C LEU A 14 -3.28 18.58 -3.13
N PRO A 15 -2.08 18.87 -3.68
CA PRO A 15 -1.97 19.71 -4.86
C PRO A 15 -2.75 19.09 -6.03
N PHE A 16 -3.38 19.94 -6.82
CA PHE A 16 -4.13 19.58 -8.01
C PHE A 16 -3.19 18.92 -9.03
N PHE A 17 -3.28 17.62 -9.24
CA PHE A 17 -2.50 16.91 -10.25
C PHE A 17 -3.24 16.99 -11.60
N GLY A 18 -2.51 17.40 -12.62
CA GLY A 18 -3.00 17.41 -14.01
C GLY A 18 -3.44 16.02 -14.46
N LYS A 19 -4.25 15.95 -15.54
CA LYS A 19 -4.77 14.70 -16.11
C LYS A 19 -3.65 13.67 -16.26
N VAL A 20 -3.77 12.55 -15.58
CA VAL A 20 -2.91 11.38 -15.76
C VAL A 20 -3.29 10.72 -17.10
N GLU A 21 -2.31 10.52 -17.98
CA GLU A 21 -2.49 9.79 -19.23
C GLU A 21 -2.91 8.35 -18.96
N SER A 22 -3.61 7.73 -19.91
CA SER A 22 -4.23 6.42 -19.79
C SER A 22 -3.25 5.33 -19.27
N VAL A 23 -3.57 4.78 -18.11
CA VAL A 23 -2.82 3.68 -17.50
C VAL A 23 -3.21 2.37 -18.19
N THR A 24 -2.23 1.56 -18.60
CA THR A 24 -2.49 0.25 -19.22
C THR A 24 -3.08 -0.74 -18.20
N SER A 25 -3.95 -1.65 -18.64
CA SER A 25 -4.63 -2.66 -17.80
C SER A 25 -3.69 -3.43 -16.85
N ASN A 26 -2.42 -3.58 -17.21
CA ASN A 26 -1.41 -4.29 -16.40
C ASN A 26 -0.92 -3.49 -15.19
N ALA A 27 -1.20 -2.18 -15.11
CA ALA A 27 -0.77 -1.33 -13.99
C ALA A 27 -1.62 -1.53 -12.72
N PHE A 28 -2.81 -2.12 -12.84
CA PHE A 28 -3.75 -2.34 -11.74
C PHE A 28 -3.61 -3.70 -11.06
N SER A 29 -2.69 -4.53 -11.52
CA SER A 29 -2.44 -5.85 -10.93
C SER A 29 -0.96 -6.18 -10.87
N MET A 30 -0.56 -6.91 -9.82
CA MET A 30 0.79 -7.44 -9.63
C MET A 30 0.68 -8.86 -9.09
N ARG A 31 1.71 -9.68 -9.37
CA ARG A 31 1.83 -11.02 -8.79
C ARG A 31 3.14 -11.18 -8.04
N THR A 32 3.06 -11.89 -6.93
CA THR A 32 4.20 -12.33 -6.16
C THR A 32 4.21 -13.86 -6.09
N ALA A 33 5.03 -14.45 -5.26
CA ALA A 33 5.08 -15.91 -5.11
C ALA A 33 3.75 -16.52 -4.62
N ARG A 34 3.02 -15.79 -3.74
CA ARG A 34 1.82 -16.32 -3.07
C ARG A 34 0.61 -15.38 -3.16
N LEU A 35 0.80 -14.14 -3.64
CA LEU A 35 -0.23 -13.12 -3.67
C LEU A 35 -0.52 -12.66 -5.10
N GLU A 36 -1.78 -12.46 -5.38
CA GLU A 36 -2.24 -11.56 -6.42
C GLU A 36 -2.62 -10.24 -5.77
N LEU A 37 -2.02 -9.15 -6.24
CA LEU A 37 -2.30 -7.80 -5.75
C LEU A 37 -3.15 -7.07 -6.79
N ARG A 38 -4.27 -6.51 -6.37
CA ARG A 38 -5.18 -5.71 -7.23
C ARG A 38 -5.35 -4.32 -6.65
N ALA A 39 -5.12 -3.29 -7.46
CA ALA A 39 -5.47 -1.93 -7.09
C ALA A 39 -6.99 -1.83 -6.95
N ALA A 40 -7.46 -1.27 -5.85
CA ALA A 40 -8.88 -1.07 -5.61
C ALA A 40 -9.42 0.03 -6.54
N THR A 41 -10.34 -0.32 -7.41
CA THR A 41 -11.09 0.63 -8.22
C THR A 41 -12.21 1.27 -7.39
N LEU A 42 -12.87 2.29 -7.95
CA LEU A 42 -14.05 2.90 -7.31
C LEU A 42 -15.12 1.84 -7.01
N GLU A 43 -15.40 0.96 -7.98
CA GLU A 43 -16.37 -0.14 -7.83
C GLU A 43 -15.99 -1.10 -6.68
N HIS A 44 -14.70 -1.41 -6.52
CA HIS A 44 -14.22 -2.25 -5.42
C HIS A 44 -14.49 -1.60 -4.05
N LEU A 45 -14.18 -0.31 -3.90
CA LEU A 45 -14.37 0.40 -2.63
C LEU A 45 -15.86 0.60 -2.31
N GLU A 46 -16.69 0.83 -3.30
CA GLU A 46 -18.15 0.87 -3.14
C GLU A 46 -18.68 -0.51 -2.70
N ALA A 47 -18.25 -1.58 -3.37
CA ALA A 47 -18.62 -2.95 -3.01
C ALA A 47 -18.18 -3.30 -1.57
N GLU A 48 -17.00 -2.86 -1.14
CA GLU A 48 -16.51 -3.05 0.23
C GLU A 48 -17.38 -2.32 1.26
N LEU A 49 -17.81 -1.10 0.94
CA LEU A 49 -18.72 -0.31 1.80
C LEU A 49 -20.13 -0.92 1.89
N GLU A 50 -20.59 -1.60 0.84
CA GLU A 50 -21.88 -2.29 0.85
C GLU A 50 -21.84 -3.57 1.67
N GLY A 51 -20.73 -4.31 1.63
CA GLY A 51 -20.56 -5.49 2.46
C GLY A 51 -19.66 -6.58 1.86
N PRO A 52 -19.28 -7.56 2.69
CA PRO A 52 -18.28 -8.58 2.33
C PRO A 52 -18.69 -9.47 1.16
N GLU A 53 -19.97 -9.81 1.01
CA GLU A 53 -20.44 -10.68 -0.08
C GLU A 53 -20.29 -10.01 -1.45
N ARG A 54 -20.56 -8.70 -1.55
CA ARG A 54 -20.37 -7.99 -2.81
C ARG A 54 -18.91 -7.90 -3.18
N LEU A 55 -18.04 -7.57 -2.21
CA LEU A 55 -16.60 -7.52 -2.42
C LEU A 55 -16.05 -8.91 -2.82
N LYS A 56 -16.49 -9.97 -2.14
CA LYS A 56 -16.15 -11.36 -2.46
C LYS A 56 -16.47 -11.72 -3.91
N ASN A 57 -17.68 -11.40 -4.36
CA ASN A 57 -18.12 -11.67 -5.72
C ASN A 57 -17.27 -10.90 -6.76
N LEU A 58 -16.97 -9.65 -6.49
CA LEU A 58 -16.20 -8.80 -7.37
C LEU A 58 -14.72 -9.22 -7.45
N LEU A 59 -14.14 -9.63 -6.32
CA LEU A 59 -12.76 -10.11 -6.28
C LEU A 59 -12.59 -11.56 -6.75
N GLY A 60 -13.65 -12.37 -6.71
CA GLY A 60 -13.55 -13.82 -6.91
C GLY A 60 -12.70 -14.51 -5.84
N ALA A 61 -12.72 -14.01 -4.62
CA ALA A 61 -11.91 -14.48 -3.51
C ALA A 61 -12.69 -14.42 -2.20
N GLU A 62 -12.42 -15.34 -1.27
CA GLU A 62 -13.04 -15.33 0.04
C GLU A 62 -12.67 -14.06 0.82
N VAL A 63 -13.67 -13.43 1.42
CA VAL A 63 -13.54 -12.28 2.33
C VAL A 63 -13.94 -12.75 3.73
N LEU A 64 -12.99 -12.69 4.67
CA LEU A 64 -13.20 -13.19 6.02
C LEU A 64 -14.06 -12.21 6.85
N PRO A 65 -14.77 -12.69 7.87
CA PRO A 65 -15.53 -11.81 8.78
C PRO A 65 -14.67 -10.76 9.53
N SER A 66 -13.36 -11.00 9.64
CA SER A 66 -12.39 -10.07 10.20
C SER A 66 -11.95 -8.96 9.24
N TRP A 67 -12.48 -8.91 8.04
CA TRP A 67 -12.28 -7.83 7.08
C TRP A 67 -13.23 -6.66 7.37
N PRO A 68 -12.81 -5.40 7.25
CA PRO A 68 -11.46 -4.92 6.94
C PRO A 68 -10.50 -4.99 8.15
N PRO A 69 -9.18 -5.18 7.93
CA PRO A 69 -8.22 -5.43 8.99
C PRO A 69 -7.74 -4.15 9.68
N GLY A 70 -7.83 -4.15 11.01
CA GLY A 70 -7.16 -3.16 11.83
C GLY A 70 -7.61 -1.73 11.60
N GLU A 71 -6.68 -0.84 11.30
CA GLU A 71 -6.92 0.58 11.06
C GLU A 71 -7.36 0.90 9.62
N TYR A 72 -7.32 -0.08 8.75
CA TYR A 72 -8.03 -0.01 7.47
C TYR A 72 -9.49 -0.34 7.74
N ASP A 73 -10.21 0.61 8.27
CA ASP A 73 -11.61 0.51 8.66
C ASP A 73 -12.56 1.12 7.60
N ARG A 74 -13.85 1.12 7.91
CA ARG A 74 -14.87 1.69 7.02
C ARG A 74 -14.65 3.17 6.69
N PHE A 75 -14.06 3.94 7.60
CA PHE A 75 -13.76 5.35 7.35
C PHE A 75 -12.59 5.50 6.38
N ALA A 76 -11.57 4.66 6.51
CA ALA A 76 -10.46 4.61 5.56
C ALA A 76 -10.95 4.22 4.16
N VAL A 77 -11.81 3.21 4.05
CA VAL A 77 -12.42 2.80 2.78
C VAL A 77 -13.20 3.95 2.13
N ALA A 78 -14.06 4.63 2.91
CA ALA A 78 -14.84 5.77 2.42
C ALA A 78 -13.95 6.92 1.94
N TYR A 79 -12.89 7.22 2.67
CA TYR A 79 -11.91 8.24 2.28
C TYR A 79 -11.28 7.90 0.91
N PHE A 80 -10.77 6.69 0.73
CA PHE A 80 -10.16 6.29 -0.55
C PHE A 80 -11.17 6.29 -1.69
N ARG A 81 -12.40 5.86 -1.45
CA ARG A 81 -13.50 5.96 -2.41
C ARG A 81 -13.69 7.41 -2.87
N ASP A 82 -13.76 8.36 -1.92
CA ASP A 82 -13.95 9.78 -2.23
C ASP A 82 -12.76 10.33 -3.01
N ARG A 83 -11.52 9.98 -2.65
CA ARG A 83 -10.32 10.38 -3.40
C ARG A 83 -10.32 9.86 -4.83
N LEU A 84 -10.78 8.63 -5.06
CA LEU A 84 -10.89 8.10 -6.42
C LEU A 84 -12.02 8.75 -7.21
N ALA A 85 -13.16 9.01 -6.59
CA ALA A 85 -14.28 9.69 -7.22
C ALA A 85 -13.90 11.11 -7.67
N GLU A 86 -13.11 11.84 -6.88
CA GLU A 86 -12.63 13.18 -7.20
C GLU A 86 -11.50 13.19 -8.25
N GLY A 87 -10.53 12.31 -8.09
CA GLY A 87 -9.28 12.32 -8.85
C GLY A 87 -9.24 11.41 -10.07
N GLY A 88 -10.24 10.54 -10.21
CA GLY A 88 -10.35 9.58 -11.30
C GLY A 88 -9.59 8.28 -11.08
N GLU A 89 -10.01 7.26 -11.80
CA GLU A 89 -9.61 5.87 -11.58
C GLU A 89 -8.11 5.60 -11.83
N ALA A 90 -7.47 6.43 -12.67
CA ALA A 90 -6.02 6.35 -12.88
C ALA A 90 -5.19 6.51 -11.59
N LEU A 91 -5.76 7.12 -10.55
CA LEU A 91 -5.12 7.26 -9.24
C LEU A 91 -5.25 6.00 -8.37
N ALA A 92 -6.03 5.00 -8.74
CA ALA A 92 -6.21 3.78 -7.94
C ALA A 92 -4.88 3.09 -7.61
N VAL A 93 -3.92 3.13 -8.50
CA VAL A 93 -2.57 2.58 -8.30
C VAL A 93 -1.77 3.27 -7.17
N TRP A 94 -2.21 4.44 -6.73
CA TRP A 94 -1.61 5.24 -5.65
C TRP A 94 -2.40 5.22 -4.35
N TYR A 95 -3.39 4.33 -4.26
CA TYR A 95 -4.20 4.16 -3.06
C TYR A 95 -4.18 2.70 -2.60
N VAL A 96 -5.32 2.06 -2.46
CA VAL A 96 -5.45 0.74 -1.86
C VAL A 96 -5.11 -0.37 -2.86
N TRP A 97 -4.36 -1.37 -2.39
CA TRP A 97 -4.10 -2.63 -3.06
C TRP A 97 -4.60 -3.79 -2.19
N TYR A 98 -5.50 -4.58 -2.71
CA TYR A 98 -5.93 -5.82 -2.09
C TYR A 98 -4.89 -6.91 -2.34
N ALA A 99 -4.52 -7.64 -1.28
CA ALA A 99 -3.61 -8.77 -1.36
C ALA A 99 -4.41 -10.07 -1.21
N ILE A 100 -4.56 -10.77 -2.31
CA ILE A 100 -5.32 -12.01 -2.42
C ILE A 100 -4.33 -13.17 -2.44
N LYS A 101 -4.37 -14.02 -1.41
CA LYS A 101 -3.64 -15.28 -1.39
C LYS A 101 -4.18 -16.17 -2.51
N THR A 102 -3.31 -16.67 -3.36
CA THR A 102 -3.71 -17.55 -4.47
C THR A 102 -4.25 -18.89 -3.96
N ALA A 103 -5.20 -19.45 -4.68
CA ALA A 103 -5.73 -20.77 -4.37
C ALA A 103 -4.62 -21.83 -4.46
N THR A 104 -4.53 -22.70 -3.46
CA THR A 104 -3.52 -23.78 -3.41
C THR A 104 -4.08 -24.99 -2.65
N GLY A 105 -3.81 -26.20 -3.12
CA GLY A 105 -4.09 -27.43 -2.37
C GLY A 105 -5.53 -27.58 -1.88
N GLY A 106 -6.53 -27.16 -2.66
CA GLY A 106 -7.94 -27.19 -2.27
C GLY A 106 -8.41 -26.02 -1.41
N SER A 107 -7.52 -25.11 -1.01
CA SER A 107 -7.89 -23.85 -0.33
C SER A 107 -8.25 -22.77 -1.35
N PRO A 108 -9.38 -22.06 -1.18
CA PRO A 108 -9.79 -20.99 -2.10
C PRO A 108 -8.84 -19.80 -2.07
N ALA A 109 -8.88 -18.99 -3.14
CA ALA A 109 -8.30 -17.65 -3.10
C ALA A 109 -8.94 -16.85 -1.97
N THR A 110 -8.15 -16.11 -1.20
CA THR A 110 -8.62 -15.43 0.01
C THR A 110 -8.00 -14.05 0.12
N LEU A 111 -8.80 -13.05 0.39
CA LEU A 111 -8.35 -11.68 0.69
C LEU A 111 -7.74 -11.66 2.09
N VAL A 112 -6.41 -11.59 2.17
CA VAL A 112 -5.65 -11.77 3.41
C VAL A 112 -5.07 -10.48 3.98
N ALA A 113 -4.90 -9.46 3.13
CA ALA A 113 -4.29 -8.21 3.52
C ALA A 113 -4.70 -7.08 2.55
N CYS A 114 -4.50 -5.86 2.97
CA CYS A 114 -4.43 -4.69 2.11
C CYS A 114 -3.20 -3.85 2.43
N GLY A 115 -2.81 -3.05 1.49
CA GLY A 115 -1.77 -2.04 1.64
C GLY A 115 -1.86 -1.07 0.49
N GLY A 116 -0.96 -0.10 0.45
CA GLY A 116 -0.97 0.88 -0.64
C GLY A 116 -0.31 2.16 -0.22
N TYR A 117 -0.64 3.23 -0.93
CA TYR A 117 -0.05 4.53 -0.69
C TYR A 117 -1.12 5.53 -0.24
N PHE A 118 -0.66 6.62 0.37
CA PHE A 118 -1.56 7.70 0.79
C PHE A 118 -1.76 8.76 -0.30
N GLY A 119 -1.38 8.45 -1.50
CA GLY A 119 -1.51 9.30 -2.68
C GLY A 119 -0.33 9.16 -3.63
N PRO A 120 -0.38 9.85 -4.78
CA PRO A 120 0.72 9.90 -5.73
C PRO A 120 1.95 10.59 -5.13
N PRO A 121 3.14 10.46 -5.79
CA PRO A 121 4.37 11.08 -5.31
C PRO A 121 4.20 12.58 -5.11
N SER A 122 4.70 13.08 -3.97
CA SER A 122 4.84 14.51 -3.72
C SER A 122 5.89 15.14 -4.65
N PRO A 123 5.95 16.48 -4.77
CA PRO A 123 6.91 17.16 -5.66
C PRO A 123 8.38 16.81 -5.38
N ASP A 124 8.73 16.40 -4.16
CA ASP A 124 10.07 15.94 -3.79
C ASP A 124 10.32 14.45 -4.04
N GLY A 125 9.35 13.76 -4.64
CA GLY A 125 9.42 12.34 -4.99
C GLY A 125 9.18 11.40 -3.81
N THR A 126 8.46 11.85 -2.79
CA THR A 126 8.12 11.04 -1.62
C THR A 126 6.74 10.40 -1.78
N VAL A 127 6.62 9.12 -1.47
CA VAL A 127 5.35 8.43 -1.24
C VAL A 127 5.35 7.85 0.17
N GLU A 128 4.17 7.62 0.72
CA GLU A 128 4.03 6.99 2.03
C GLU A 128 3.21 5.71 1.88
N VAL A 129 3.71 4.61 2.48
CA VAL A 129 3.10 3.28 2.40
C VAL A 129 2.45 2.88 3.72
N GLY A 130 1.26 2.26 3.61
CA GLY A 130 0.58 1.61 4.72
C GLY A 130 0.17 0.19 4.36
N TYR A 131 -0.08 -0.65 5.37
CA TYR A 131 -0.55 -2.03 5.16
C TYR A 131 -1.20 -2.60 6.41
N SER A 132 -2.09 -3.57 6.21
CA SER A 132 -2.72 -4.33 7.28
C SER A 132 -3.03 -5.76 6.84
N VAL A 133 -2.97 -6.70 7.78
CA VAL A 133 -3.22 -8.14 7.54
C VAL A 133 -4.33 -8.60 8.47
N VAL A 134 -5.30 -9.35 7.94
CA VAL A 134 -6.36 -9.95 8.77
C VAL A 134 -5.76 -10.85 9.85
N PRO A 135 -6.35 -10.91 11.05
CA PRO A 135 -5.78 -11.62 12.20
C PRO A 135 -5.36 -13.06 11.89
N GLU A 136 -6.19 -13.80 11.16
CA GLU A 136 -6.01 -15.20 10.82
C GLU A 136 -4.78 -15.47 9.94
N TRP A 137 -4.34 -14.46 9.18
CA TRP A 137 -3.21 -14.57 8.25
C TRP A 137 -1.98 -13.79 8.70
N ARG A 138 -1.95 -13.30 9.93
CA ARG A 138 -0.73 -12.70 10.51
C ARG A 138 0.34 -13.77 10.73
N ARG A 139 1.62 -13.34 10.77
CA ARG A 139 2.80 -14.18 10.99
C ARG A 139 3.09 -15.22 9.88
N HIS A 140 2.40 -15.12 8.74
CA HIS A 140 2.65 -15.95 7.55
C HIS A 140 3.57 -15.27 6.52
N GLY A 141 4.09 -14.07 6.82
CA GLY A 141 5.00 -13.33 5.94
C GLY A 141 4.30 -12.50 4.86
N PHE A 142 2.97 -12.49 4.79
CA PHE A 142 2.21 -11.77 3.76
C PHE A 142 2.43 -10.25 3.81
N ALA A 143 2.56 -9.65 5.01
CA ALA A 143 2.88 -8.23 5.13
C ALA A 143 4.22 -7.89 4.46
N THR A 144 5.27 -8.69 4.70
CA THR A 144 6.59 -8.49 4.08
C THR A 144 6.51 -8.62 2.56
N GLU A 145 5.83 -9.64 2.05
CA GLU A 145 5.65 -9.90 0.61
C GLU A 145 4.89 -8.76 -0.07
N LEU A 146 3.80 -8.27 0.55
CA LEU A 146 3.01 -7.14 0.10
C LEU A 146 3.85 -5.85 0.05
N VAL A 147 4.52 -5.50 1.15
CA VAL A 147 5.33 -4.27 1.23
C VAL A 147 6.48 -4.29 0.23
N GLN A 148 7.14 -5.43 0.03
CA GLN A 148 8.17 -5.58 -0.99
C GLN A 148 7.61 -5.37 -2.41
N ALA A 149 6.41 -5.86 -2.71
CA ALA A 149 5.78 -5.65 -4.01
C ALA A 149 5.41 -4.18 -4.22
N LEU A 150 4.80 -3.54 -3.21
CA LEU A 150 4.49 -2.11 -3.24
C LEU A 150 5.75 -1.26 -3.38
N THR A 151 6.81 -1.58 -2.66
CA THR A 151 8.09 -0.88 -2.74
C THR A 151 8.67 -0.93 -4.16
N ARG A 152 8.71 -2.11 -4.78
CA ARG A 152 9.15 -2.24 -6.18
C ARG A 152 8.28 -1.42 -7.11
N ARG A 153 6.95 -1.56 -7.00
CA ARG A 153 5.98 -0.80 -7.80
C ARG A 153 6.20 0.71 -7.69
N ALA A 154 6.42 1.24 -6.48
CA ALA A 154 6.68 2.65 -6.29
C ALA A 154 7.97 3.09 -7.00
N PHE A 155 9.05 2.32 -6.84
CA PHE A 155 10.32 2.64 -7.47
C PHE A 155 10.38 2.36 -8.98
N ASP A 156 9.43 1.64 -9.57
CA ASP A 156 9.25 1.57 -11.02
C ASP A 156 8.79 2.91 -11.60
N THR A 157 8.22 3.79 -10.76
CA THR A 157 7.86 5.17 -11.15
C THR A 157 9.10 6.07 -11.02
N PRO A 158 9.60 6.68 -12.11
CA PRO A 158 10.87 7.44 -12.11
C PRO A 158 10.93 8.56 -11.08
N ASP A 159 9.81 9.23 -10.84
CA ASP A 159 9.71 10.39 -9.94
C ASP A 159 9.76 10.00 -8.45
N VAL A 160 9.55 8.72 -8.10
CA VAL A 160 9.64 8.29 -6.70
C VAL A 160 11.09 8.14 -6.29
N ARG A 161 11.50 8.93 -5.32
CA ARG A 161 12.86 8.96 -4.76
C ARG A 161 12.96 8.23 -3.43
N ARG A 162 11.90 8.28 -2.63
CA ARG A 162 11.83 7.67 -1.30
C ARG A 162 10.44 7.21 -0.94
N ILE A 163 10.39 6.25 -0.05
CA ILE A 163 9.16 5.72 0.52
C ILE A 163 9.23 5.90 2.03
N LEU A 164 8.20 6.49 2.61
CA LEU A 164 8.01 6.62 4.05
C LEU A 164 7.00 5.61 4.56
N ALA A 165 7.12 5.25 5.83
CA ALA A 165 6.11 4.53 6.60
C ALA A 165 6.15 5.01 8.04
N GLU A 166 5.01 5.09 8.71
CA GLU A 166 4.94 5.39 10.13
C GLU A 166 4.23 4.25 10.86
N THR A 167 4.69 3.91 12.05
CA THR A 167 4.08 2.88 12.89
C THR A 167 4.26 3.21 14.36
N ASP A 168 3.33 2.73 15.18
CA ASP A 168 3.42 2.83 16.63
C ASP A 168 4.74 2.21 17.12
N VAL A 169 5.40 2.85 18.09
CA VAL A 169 6.69 2.40 18.65
C VAL A 169 6.61 1.02 19.30
N ASP A 170 5.42 0.63 19.76
CA ASP A 170 5.17 -0.66 20.39
C ASP A 170 4.76 -1.75 19.36
N ASN A 171 4.57 -1.37 18.09
CA ASN A 171 4.20 -2.31 17.05
C ASN A 171 5.42 -3.07 16.48
N VAL A 172 6.00 -3.94 17.33
CA VAL A 172 7.17 -4.76 16.99
C VAL A 172 6.97 -5.57 15.70
N ALA A 173 5.75 -5.99 15.41
CA ALA A 173 5.45 -6.76 14.20
C ALA A 173 5.66 -5.91 12.95
N SER A 174 5.15 -4.68 12.94
CA SER A 174 5.30 -3.75 11.82
C SER A 174 6.75 -3.28 11.68
N ILE A 175 7.41 -2.93 12.77
CA ILE A 175 8.84 -2.59 12.79
C ILE A 175 9.67 -3.71 12.15
N GLY A 176 9.38 -4.97 12.51
CA GLY A 176 10.05 -6.13 11.93
C GLY A 176 9.79 -6.32 10.42
N VAL A 177 8.60 -6.00 9.94
CA VAL A 177 8.28 -6.01 8.50
C VAL A 177 9.07 -4.93 7.77
N LEU A 178 9.04 -3.69 8.26
CA LEU A 178 9.75 -2.55 7.67
C LEU A 178 11.26 -2.81 7.60
N ALA A 179 11.86 -3.32 8.68
CA ALA A 179 13.28 -3.67 8.71
C ALA A 179 13.64 -4.74 7.65
N ARG A 180 12.83 -5.81 7.50
CA ARG A 180 13.03 -6.83 6.47
C ARG A 180 12.88 -6.30 5.06
N CYS A 181 12.09 -5.24 4.88
CA CYS A 181 11.93 -4.56 3.59
C CYS A 181 13.00 -3.48 3.34
N GLY A 182 13.99 -3.32 4.23
CA GLY A 182 15.10 -2.39 4.07
C GLY A 182 14.84 -0.96 4.53
N PHE A 183 13.71 -0.71 5.18
CA PHE A 183 13.44 0.61 5.76
C PHE A 183 14.33 0.87 6.98
N ARG A 184 14.79 2.11 7.11
CA ARG A 184 15.57 2.59 8.27
C ARG A 184 14.71 3.51 9.12
N ARG A 185 14.81 3.40 10.44
CA ARG A 185 14.14 4.30 11.38
C ARG A 185 14.79 5.69 11.30
N MET A 186 13.97 6.72 11.17
CA MET A 186 14.40 8.11 11.03
C MET A 186 14.15 8.95 12.28
N GLY A 187 13.47 8.40 13.28
CA GLY A 187 13.08 9.11 14.51
C GLY A 187 11.57 9.15 14.68
N SER A 188 11.08 10.15 15.43
CA SER A 188 9.66 10.30 15.72
C SER A 188 8.84 10.58 14.46
N GLY A 189 7.66 9.98 14.39
CA GLY A 189 6.67 10.24 13.37
C GLY A 189 5.93 11.56 13.59
N ARG A 190 4.86 11.75 12.83
CA ARG A 190 3.99 12.96 12.93
C ARG A 190 3.09 12.93 14.16
N GLU A 191 2.71 11.76 14.61
CA GLU A 191 1.89 11.59 15.80
C GLU A 191 2.74 11.15 16.99
N PRO A 192 2.38 11.53 18.24
CA PRO A 192 2.99 10.97 19.44
C PRO A 192 2.96 9.44 19.43
N HIS A 193 3.99 8.82 19.93
CA HIS A 193 4.17 7.35 19.96
C HIS A 193 4.33 6.66 18.59
N TYR A 194 4.52 7.42 17.50
CA TYR A 194 4.85 6.86 16.19
C TYR A 194 6.31 7.10 15.86
N ASP A 195 6.92 6.08 15.25
CA ASP A 195 8.22 6.19 14.59
C ASP A 195 8.06 6.27 13.08
N ARG A 196 8.91 7.09 12.46
CA ARG A 196 9.03 7.21 11.02
C ARG A 196 10.15 6.33 10.50
N PHE A 197 9.86 5.64 9.41
CA PHE A 197 10.78 4.80 8.66
C PHE A 197 10.88 5.29 7.23
N GLN A 198 12.05 5.12 6.62
CA GLN A 198 12.34 5.56 5.26
C GLN A 198 13.11 4.50 4.48
N LEU A 199 12.77 4.37 3.22
CA LEU A 199 13.50 3.60 2.23
C LEU A 199 13.78 4.50 1.02
N ASP A 200 15.06 4.69 0.70
CA ASP A 200 15.49 5.49 -0.44
C ASP A 200 15.66 4.61 -1.68
N ARG A 201 15.43 5.20 -2.86
CA ARG A 201 15.82 4.58 -4.12
C ARG A 201 17.33 4.38 -4.15
N VAL A 202 17.78 3.18 -4.45
CA VAL A 202 19.20 2.93 -4.70
C VAL A 202 19.55 3.57 -6.05
N THR A 203 20.25 4.70 -6.02
CA THR A 203 20.89 5.26 -7.21
C THR A 203 22.19 4.48 -7.47
N SER A 204 22.24 3.74 -8.57
CA SER A 204 23.50 3.21 -9.07
C SER A 204 24.40 4.44 -9.37
N GLN A 205 25.43 4.65 -8.58
CA GLN A 205 26.50 5.56 -8.97
C GLN A 205 27.15 4.93 -10.20
N GLN A 206 26.87 5.46 -11.38
CA GLN A 206 27.67 5.18 -12.57
C GLN A 206 29.09 5.64 -12.27
N GLY A 207 30.00 4.69 -12.40
CA GLY A 207 31.40 4.87 -12.10
C GLY A 207 31.96 6.14 -12.76
N GLN A 208 32.54 6.99 -11.93
CA GLN A 208 33.53 7.94 -12.38
C GLN A 208 34.67 7.12 -13.00
N ALA A 209 34.72 7.09 -14.32
CA ALA A 209 35.91 6.66 -15.02
C ALA A 209 37.07 7.55 -14.52
N ILE A 210 37.99 6.91 -13.79
CA ILE A 210 39.27 7.49 -13.48
C ILE A 210 39.98 7.58 -14.82
N GLY A 211 40.06 8.78 -15.39
CA GLY A 211 40.99 9.08 -16.46
C GLY A 211 42.39 9.06 -15.86
N ASP A 212 43.21 8.12 -16.30
CA ASP A 212 44.63 8.12 -16.06
C ASP A 212 45.30 9.17 -16.94
N PRO A 213 46.36 9.79 -16.44
CA PRO A 213 47.09 10.88 -17.09
C PRO A 213 47.91 10.49 -18.32
#